data_91f120fe93ada5ec6f18b09596e3248f
#
_entry.id   91f120fe93ada5ec6f18b09596e3248f
#
_cell.length_a   1.000
_cell.length_b   1.000
_cell.length_c   1.000
_cell.angle_alpha   90.00
_cell.angle_beta   90.00
_cell.angle_gamma   90.00
#
_symmetry.space_group_name_H-M   'P 1'
#
loop_
_entity.id
_entity.type
_entity.pdbx_description
1 polymer ?
#
loop_
_entity_poly.entity_id
_entity_poly.type
_entity_poly.pdbx_seq_one_letter_code
_entity_poly.pdbx_strand_id
1 'polypeptide(L)'
;MPPAAVPPASIPPAPSTHADPAAGIRPNVTLVLLSIAHAVNHAQAVILPMIFLAVIDEFHVGVETITFVAAGGAIASGLVQSTFAYTTRVIPRRWLMGIGGLLFGVGFAAQGAAPTFPVFALTSITARVGGSPQHPVGNGLLAEQFPPERRGFAISAHISGGNVGTVVVALVGPALLAAIGWRGVSVVFGLPAALIAIAIVRWVRESGVDRAAAIAHGSVGDAVRIVLRNPSIRRIYLASILGGGGRGLGVANLFALIYLTKVLGLPQSTTNLMYGGLIVLSVPMPLVAGWLSDRIGRRPTIVGAYVGGAIGFAVFISVGSGLAGLWLGLAIMGLFSFAESPQLQALLADAVPTGVRDTAFALYFTLAFGIGSMWTAGYGLVIDRVGEAAGLPIVFWLMAASFVAAAVVMAGVRDVAHVPADSMEPVESL
;
A
#
# COMPACT_ATOMS: atom_id res chain seq x y z
N MET A 1 75.96 30.40 17.18
CA MET A 1 75.00 29.58 16.39
C MET A 1 73.91 29.07 17.33
N PRO A 2 72.65 29.43 17.14
CA PRO A 2 71.54 28.82 17.91
C PRO A 2 71.22 27.42 17.36
N PRO A 3 70.76 26.50 18.19
CA PRO A 3 70.44 25.12 17.77
C PRO A 3 69.22 25.09 16.88
N ALA A 4 69.28 24.24 15.84
CA ALA A 4 68.22 24.02 14.87
C ALA A 4 66.95 23.47 15.54
N ALA A 5 65.78 24.06 15.22
CA ALA A 5 64.48 23.59 15.69
C ALA A 5 64.13 22.22 15.05
N VAL A 6 63.83 21.26 15.88
CA VAL A 6 63.33 19.95 15.46
C VAL A 6 61.86 20.11 14.94
N PRO A 7 61.55 19.68 13.72
CA PRO A 7 60.15 19.77 13.22
C PRO A 7 59.21 18.86 14.07
N PRO A 8 57.97 19.28 14.35
CA PRO A 8 57.01 18.48 15.09
C PRO A 8 56.68 17.20 14.33
N ALA A 9 56.72 16.09 15.04
CA ALA A 9 56.36 14.80 14.52
C ALA A 9 54.91 14.83 13.99
N SER A 10 54.73 14.47 12.73
CA SER A 10 53.42 14.32 12.11
C SER A 10 52.64 13.19 12.82
N ILE A 11 51.57 13.57 13.51
CA ILE A 11 50.62 12.57 14.09
C ILE A 11 49.98 11.87 12.88
N PRO A 12 50.08 10.51 12.78
CA PRO A 12 49.40 9.79 11.72
C PRO A 12 47.88 10.03 11.87
N PRO A 13 47.13 10.23 10.75
CA PRO A 13 45.67 10.33 10.83
C PRO A 13 45.11 9.10 11.49
N ALA A 14 44.24 9.29 12.49
CA ALA A 14 43.51 8.20 13.13
C ALA A 14 42.79 7.37 12.04
N PRO A 15 42.82 6.04 12.11
CA PRO A 15 42.12 5.19 11.14
C PRO A 15 40.64 5.57 11.17
N SER A 16 40.14 6.06 10.03
CA SER A 16 38.71 6.35 9.83
C SER A 16 37.95 5.02 9.81
N THR A 17 37.56 4.52 10.98
CA THR A 17 36.70 3.33 11.14
C THR A 17 35.22 3.64 10.93
N HIS A 18 34.90 4.68 10.18
CA HIS A 18 33.51 4.87 9.73
C HIS A 18 33.28 3.97 8.52
N ALA A 19 32.86 2.73 8.77
CA ALA A 19 32.28 1.90 7.73
C ALA A 19 31.16 2.72 7.06
N ASP A 20 31.22 2.84 5.73
CA ASP A 20 30.20 3.51 4.96
C ASP A 20 28.82 2.90 5.31
N PRO A 21 27.88 3.68 5.89
CA PRO A 21 26.56 3.16 6.26
C PRO A 21 25.79 2.58 5.06
N ALA A 22 26.16 2.95 3.84
CA ALA A 22 25.60 2.43 2.60
C ALA A 22 26.24 1.13 2.11
N ALA A 23 27.41 0.74 2.70
CA ALA A 23 28.11 -0.48 2.29
C ALA A 23 27.25 -1.72 2.52
N GLY A 24 26.87 -2.38 1.41
CA GLY A 24 26.10 -3.62 1.42
C GLY A 24 24.58 -3.46 1.27
N ILE A 25 24.04 -2.22 1.16
CA ILE A 25 22.64 -1.99 0.80
C ILE A 25 22.41 -2.47 -0.63
N ARG A 26 21.27 -3.16 -0.86
CA ARG A 26 20.88 -3.71 -2.16
C ARG A 26 19.45 -3.27 -2.51
N PRO A 27 19.22 -2.01 -2.95
CA PRO A 27 17.88 -1.45 -3.14
C PRO A 27 17.00 -2.30 -4.05
N ASN A 28 17.54 -2.76 -5.18
CA ASN A 28 16.78 -3.57 -6.13
C ASN A 28 16.38 -4.94 -5.57
N VAL A 29 17.25 -5.58 -4.77
CA VAL A 29 16.91 -6.85 -4.08
C VAL A 29 15.81 -6.61 -3.06
N THR A 30 15.91 -5.53 -2.29
CA THR A 30 14.89 -5.13 -1.33
C THR A 30 13.56 -4.89 -2.04
N LEU A 31 13.55 -4.11 -3.14
CA LEU A 31 12.34 -3.82 -3.91
C LEU A 31 11.68 -5.09 -4.44
N VAL A 32 12.46 -6.00 -5.04
CA VAL A 32 11.93 -7.26 -5.58
C VAL A 32 11.32 -8.12 -4.48
N LEU A 33 12.04 -8.33 -3.37
CA LEU A 33 11.55 -9.16 -2.26
C LEU A 33 10.29 -8.57 -1.62
N LEU A 34 10.25 -7.25 -1.39
CA LEU A 34 9.08 -6.59 -0.84
C LEU A 34 7.89 -6.61 -1.80
N SER A 35 8.13 -6.46 -3.12
CA SER A 35 7.07 -6.54 -4.15
C SER A 35 6.48 -7.95 -4.23
N ILE A 36 7.29 -9.01 -4.15
CA ILE A 36 6.81 -10.40 -4.12
C ILE A 36 6.05 -10.66 -2.82
N ALA A 37 6.57 -10.22 -1.67
CA ALA A 37 5.86 -10.33 -0.38
C ALA A 37 4.49 -9.65 -0.44
N HIS A 38 4.42 -8.49 -1.09
CA HIS A 38 3.18 -7.74 -1.28
C HIS A 38 2.21 -8.44 -2.24
N ALA A 39 2.73 -9.06 -3.31
CA ALA A 39 1.92 -9.88 -4.21
C ALA A 39 1.24 -11.03 -3.47
N VAL A 40 1.98 -11.75 -2.63
CA VAL A 40 1.42 -12.84 -1.82
C VAL A 40 0.43 -12.32 -0.78
N ASN A 41 0.69 -11.14 -0.19
CA ASN A 41 -0.24 -10.51 0.76
C ASN A 41 -1.59 -10.19 0.11
N HIS A 42 -1.58 -9.58 -1.07
CA HIS A 42 -2.80 -9.29 -1.83
C HIS A 42 -3.48 -10.58 -2.33
N ALA A 43 -2.70 -11.56 -2.77
CA ALA A 43 -3.21 -12.87 -3.19
C ALA A 43 -4.04 -13.53 -2.07
N GLN A 44 -3.50 -13.55 -0.84
CA GLN A 44 -4.23 -14.08 0.32
C GLN A 44 -5.47 -13.26 0.66
N ALA A 45 -5.40 -11.92 0.54
CA ALA A 45 -6.57 -11.07 0.79
C ALA A 45 -7.72 -11.32 -0.19
N VAL A 46 -7.41 -11.65 -1.45
CA VAL A 46 -8.42 -11.94 -2.49
C VAL A 46 -8.99 -13.35 -2.36
N ILE A 47 -8.17 -14.35 -2.02
CA ILE A 47 -8.64 -15.73 -1.89
C ILE A 47 -9.42 -15.98 -0.59
N LEU A 48 -9.16 -15.22 0.46
CA LEU A 48 -9.73 -15.43 1.79
C LEU A 48 -11.28 -15.40 1.83
N PRO A 49 -11.97 -14.46 1.16
CA PRO A 49 -13.44 -14.48 1.09
C PRO A 49 -14.00 -15.77 0.46
N MET A 50 -13.28 -16.35 -0.52
CA MET A 50 -13.68 -17.61 -1.15
C MET A 50 -13.46 -18.79 -0.18
N ILE A 51 -12.39 -18.78 0.61
CA ILE A 51 -12.15 -19.74 1.69
C ILE A 51 -13.25 -19.65 2.75
N PHE A 52 -13.72 -18.46 3.09
CA PHE A 52 -14.78 -18.26 4.08
C PHE A 52 -16.08 -18.99 3.73
N LEU A 53 -16.45 -19.03 2.45
CA LEU A 53 -17.63 -19.78 2.01
C LEU A 53 -17.51 -21.28 2.35
N ALA A 54 -16.36 -21.89 2.03
CA ALA A 54 -16.11 -23.28 2.33
C ALA A 54 -16.02 -23.57 3.85
N VAL A 55 -15.50 -22.60 4.62
CA VAL A 55 -15.41 -22.69 6.10
C VAL A 55 -16.79 -22.62 6.75
N ILE A 56 -17.69 -21.76 6.24
CA ILE A 56 -19.09 -21.67 6.66
C ILE A 56 -19.76 -23.05 6.53
N ASP A 57 -19.60 -23.68 5.36
CA ASP A 57 -20.22 -24.97 5.06
C ASP A 57 -19.63 -26.11 5.93
N GLU A 58 -18.30 -26.14 6.08
CA GLU A 58 -17.62 -27.23 6.80
C GLU A 58 -17.83 -27.19 8.32
N PHE A 59 -17.73 -25.99 8.91
CA PHE A 59 -17.87 -25.83 10.37
C PHE A 59 -19.28 -25.45 10.81
N HIS A 60 -20.25 -25.37 9.89
CA HIS A 60 -21.64 -25.01 10.15
C HIS A 60 -21.78 -23.69 10.95
N VAL A 61 -20.97 -22.70 10.64
CA VAL A 61 -21.01 -21.37 11.26
C VAL A 61 -21.78 -20.37 10.39
N GLY A 62 -22.36 -19.35 11.01
CA GLY A 62 -23.06 -18.30 10.28
C GLY A 62 -22.11 -17.31 9.58
N VAL A 63 -22.63 -16.65 8.53
CA VAL A 63 -21.93 -15.54 7.84
C VAL A 63 -21.53 -14.45 8.82
N GLU A 64 -22.36 -14.16 9.82
CA GLU A 64 -22.10 -13.22 10.89
C GLU A 64 -20.80 -13.55 11.65
N THR A 65 -20.64 -14.84 12.03
CA THR A 65 -19.44 -15.32 12.76
C THR A 65 -18.16 -15.13 11.96
N ILE A 66 -18.19 -15.43 10.66
CA ILE A 66 -17.05 -15.18 9.75
C ILE A 66 -16.76 -13.69 9.61
N THR A 67 -17.80 -12.86 9.54
CA THR A 67 -17.66 -11.41 9.47
C THR A 67 -16.98 -10.84 10.72
N PHE A 68 -17.30 -11.37 11.91
CA PHE A 68 -16.60 -10.99 13.14
C PHE A 68 -15.12 -11.38 13.13
N VAL A 69 -14.75 -12.55 12.58
CA VAL A 69 -13.34 -12.95 12.43
C VAL A 69 -12.60 -11.99 11.48
N ALA A 70 -13.22 -11.67 10.33
CA ALA A 70 -12.64 -10.74 9.36
C ALA A 70 -12.45 -9.33 9.94
N ALA A 71 -13.48 -8.81 10.62
CA ALA A 71 -13.45 -7.51 11.28
C ALA A 71 -12.44 -7.47 12.43
N GLY A 72 -12.42 -8.49 13.28
CA GLY A 72 -11.47 -8.64 14.38
C GLY A 72 -10.02 -8.65 13.89
N GLY A 73 -9.74 -9.40 12.81
CA GLY A 73 -8.43 -9.42 12.17
C GLY A 73 -8.02 -8.06 11.58
N ALA A 74 -8.96 -7.34 10.96
CA ALA A 74 -8.71 -6.01 10.42
C ALA A 74 -8.41 -4.99 11.52
N ILE A 75 -9.19 -4.99 12.61
CA ILE A 75 -8.97 -4.13 13.77
C ILE A 75 -7.61 -4.44 14.42
N ALA A 76 -7.32 -5.72 14.68
CA ALA A 76 -6.06 -6.14 15.28
C ALA A 76 -4.87 -5.71 14.42
N SER A 77 -4.93 -5.91 13.10
CA SER A 77 -3.91 -5.46 12.15
C SER A 77 -3.73 -3.94 12.17
N GLY A 78 -4.83 -3.18 12.18
CA GLY A 78 -4.81 -1.72 12.27
C GLY A 78 -4.17 -1.21 13.56
N LEU A 79 -4.48 -1.83 14.70
CA LEU A 79 -3.87 -1.50 15.99
C LEU A 79 -2.36 -1.78 15.98
N VAL A 80 -1.94 -2.93 15.43
CA VAL A 80 -0.51 -3.26 15.32
C VAL A 80 0.22 -2.27 14.40
N GLN A 81 -0.41 -1.79 13.32
CA GLN A 81 0.20 -0.79 12.44
C GLN A 81 0.58 0.49 13.20
N SER A 82 -0.23 0.95 14.15
CA SER A 82 0.08 2.14 14.94
C SER A 82 1.33 1.96 15.81
N THR A 83 1.68 0.72 16.19
CA THR A 83 2.86 0.44 17.01
C THR A 83 4.17 0.59 16.25
N PHE A 84 4.16 0.60 14.91
CA PHE A 84 5.39 0.70 14.12
C PHE A 84 6.09 2.06 14.27
N ALA A 85 5.38 3.10 14.66
CA ALA A 85 6.01 4.36 15.10
C ALA A 85 7.03 4.19 16.23
N TYR A 86 6.85 3.16 17.06
CA TYR A 86 7.75 2.82 18.17
C TYR A 86 8.66 1.65 17.83
N THR A 87 8.11 0.54 17.33
CA THR A 87 8.86 -0.72 17.19
C THR A 87 10.02 -0.63 16.18
N THR A 88 9.91 0.22 15.15
CA THR A 88 11.00 0.47 14.19
C THR A 88 12.21 1.19 14.82
N ARG A 89 12.04 1.83 15.98
CA ARG A 89 13.15 2.45 16.74
C ARG A 89 14.01 1.41 17.44
N VAL A 90 13.41 0.30 17.87
CA VAL A 90 14.08 -0.75 18.64
C VAL A 90 14.42 -1.98 17.81
N ILE A 91 13.58 -2.33 16.83
CA ILE A 91 13.74 -3.51 15.98
C ILE A 91 14.03 -3.05 14.55
N PRO A 92 15.09 -3.55 13.89
CA PRO A 92 15.33 -3.30 12.47
C PRO A 92 14.12 -3.68 11.60
N ARG A 93 13.80 -2.87 10.59
CA ARG A 93 12.64 -3.06 9.71
C ARG A 93 12.63 -4.43 9.04
N ARG A 94 13.81 -4.95 8.62
CA ARG A 94 13.91 -6.30 8.03
C ARG A 94 13.40 -7.41 8.96
N TRP A 95 13.60 -7.26 10.28
CA TRP A 95 13.10 -8.23 11.25
C TRP A 95 11.61 -8.08 11.48
N LEU A 96 11.08 -6.86 11.49
CA LEU A 96 9.63 -6.62 11.56
C LEU A 96 8.92 -7.21 10.34
N MET A 97 9.48 -7.00 9.13
CA MET A 97 8.99 -7.61 7.89
C MET A 97 9.10 -9.13 7.92
N GLY A 98 10.21 -9.67 8.42
CA GLY A 98 10.45 -11.11 8.51
C GLY A 98 9.52 -11.80 9.51
N ILE A 99 9.46 -11.31 10.75
CA ILE A 99 8.58 -11.86 11.79
C ILE A 99 7.11 -11.74 11.35
N GLY A 100 6.71 -10.55 10.88
CA GLY A 100 5.37 -10.34 10.35
C GLY A 100 5.06 -11.29 9.19
N GLY A 101 5.95 -11.40 8.21
CA GLY A 101 5.79 -12.30 7.07
C GLY A 101 5.74 -13.79 7.46
N LEU A 102 6.50 -14.22 8.48
CA LEU A 102 6.40 -15.58 9.02
C LEU A 102 5.05 -15.82 9.70
N LEU A 103 4.61 -14.89 10.56
CA LEU A 103 3.28 -14.99 11.18
C LEU A 103 2.17 -14.99 10.13
N PHE A 104 2.31 -14.16 9.09
CA PHE A 104 1.39 -14.11 7.96
C PHE A 104 1.35 -15.44 7.19
N GLY A 105 2.51 -15.95 6.79
CA GLY A 105 2.61 -17.17 6.01
C GLY A 105 2.23 -18.43 6.78
N VAL A 106 2.81 -18.61 7.98
CA VAL A 106 2.54 -19.77 8.84
C VAL A 106 1.09 -19.75 9.34
N GLY A 107 0.59 -18.57 9.76
CA GLY A 107 -0.80 -18.41 10.18
C GLY A 107 -1.78 -18.78 9.06
N PHE A 108 -1.50 -18.33 7.82
CA PHE A 108 -2.35 -18.66 6.68
C PHE A 108 -2.27 -20.14 6.29
N ALA A 109 -1.09 -20.75 6.29
CA ALA A 109 -0.95 -22.20 6.06
C ALA A 109 -1.63 -23.04 7.14
N ALA A 110 -1.51 -22.62 8.40
CA ALA A 110 -2.11 -23.31 9.55
C ALA A 110 -3.65 -23.30 9.52
N GLN A 111 -4.27 -22.33 8.83
CA GLN A 111 -5.72 -22.38 8.59
C GLN A 111 -6.12 -23.71 7.91
N GLY A 112 -5.33 -24.15 6.93
CA GLY A 112 -5.56 -25.40 6.21
C GLY A 112 -5.51 -26.65 7.09
N ALA A 113 -4.85 -26.59 8.25
CA ALA A 113 -4.78 -27.68 9.22
C ALA A 113 -5.77 -27.50 10.40
N ALA A 114 -6.60 -26.46 10.40
CA ALA A 114 -7.51 -26.17 11.51
C ALA A 114 -8.56 -27.30 11.69
N PRO A 115 -8.60 -27.95 12.86
CA PRO A 115 -9.57 -29.02 13.14
C PRO A 115 -10.94 -28.47 13.59
N THR A 116 -10.98 -27.21 14.04
CA THR A 116 -12.18 -26.54 14.54
C THR A 116 -12.22 -25.09 14.11
N PHE A 117 -13.42 -24.51 14.10
CA PHE A 117 -13.59 -23.09 13.76
C PHE A 117 -12.79 -22.12 14.65
N PRO A 118 -12.70 -22.26 15.99
CA PRO A 118 -11.87 -21.37 16.81
C PRO A 118 -10.39 -21.38 16.41
N VAL A 119 -9.84 -22.56 16.03
CA VAL A 119 -8.45 -22.64 15.54
C VAL A 119 -8.31 -21.92 14.19
N PHE A 120 -9.27 -22.10 13.28
CA PHE A 120 -9.32 -21.34 12.03
C PHE A 120 -9.37 -19.84 12.28
N ALA A 121 -10.23 -19.37 13.17
CA ALA A 121 -10.35 -17.95 13.50
C ALA A 121 -9.06 -17.38 14.08
N LEU A 122 -8.41 -18.08 15.02
CA LEU A 122 -7.15 -17.68 15.62
C LEU A 122 -6.03 -17.57 14.58
N THR A 123 -5.90 -18.58 13.72
CA THR A 123 -4.88 -18.61 12.66
C THR A 123 -5.13 -17.54 11.60
N SER A 124 -6.40 -17.26 11.25
CA SER A 124 -6.80 -16.17 10.35
C SER A 124 -6.43 -14.80 10.92
N ILE A 125 -6.73 -14.53 12.18
CA ILE A 125 -6.39 -13.27 12.85
C ILE A 125 -4.87 -13.13 12.94
N THR A 126 -4.15 -14.21 13.28
CA THR A 126 -2.68 -14.23 13.34
C THR A 126 -2.06 -13.89 11.99
N ALA A 127 -2.56 -14.50 10.91
CA ALA A 127 -2.13 -14.18 9.56
C ALA A 127 -2.37 -12.69 9.25
N ARG A 128 -3.57 -12.17 9.53
CA ARG A 128 -3.92 -10.78 9.27
C ARG A 128 -3.01 -9.79 10.01
N VAL A 129 -2.72 -10.04 11.27
CA VAL A 129 -1.77 -9.27 12.09
C VAL A 129 -0.36 -9.36 11.52
N GLY A 130 0.07 -10.55 11.10
CA GLY A 130 1.38 -10.78 10.48
C GLY A 130 1.60 -9.97 9.18
N GLY A 131 0.54 -9.71 8.41
CA GLY A 131 0.60 -8.89 7.21
C GLY A 131 0.72 -7.37 7.46
N SER A 132 0.53 -6.90 8.70
CA SER A 132 0.46 -5.47 9.04
C SER A 132 1.71 -4.64 8.72
N PRO A 133 2.96 -5.15 8.76
CA PRO A 133 4.16 -4.35 8.45
C PRO A 133 4.29 -4.00 6.96
N GLN A 134 3.59 -4.70 6.08
CA GLN A 134 3.81 -4.65 4.62
C GLN A 134 3.84 -3.22 4.07
N HIS A 135 2.89 -2.38 4.45
CA HIS A 135 2.82 -1.00 3.99
C HIS A 135 3.70 -0.05 4.82
N PRO A 136 3.50 0.15 6.12
CA PRO A 136 4.22 1.19 6.85
C PRO A 136 5.71 0.91 6.94
N VAL A 137 6.12 -0.31 7.25
CA VAL A 137 7.52 -0.69 7.40
C VAL A 137 8.19 -0.89 6.04
N GLY A 138 7.50 -1.55 5.08
CA GLY A 138 8.01 -1.77 3.73
C GLY A 138 8.27 -0.46 3.00
N ASN A 139 7.34 0.49 3.04
CA ASN A 139 7.52 1.80 2.43
C ASN A 139 8.61 2.63 3.11
N GLY A 140 8.72 2.55 4.45
CA GLY A 140 9.82 3.18 5.18
C GLY A 140 11.19 2.65 4.72
N LEU A 141 11.30 1.34 4.51
CA LEU A 141 12.52 0.70 4.04
C LEU A 141 12.86 1.11 2.59
N LEU A 142 11.88 1.16 1.69
CA LEU A 142 12.10 1.66 0.32
C LEU A 142 12.45 3.15 0.30
N ALA A 143 11.80 3.96 1.13
CA ALA A 143 12.08 5.38 1.23
C ALA A 143 13.49 5.69 1.77
N GLU A 144 14.06 4.81 2.60
CA GLU A 144 15.44 4.88 3.06
C GLU A 144 16.44 4.54 1.94
N GLN A 145 16.13 3.52 1.13
CA GLN A 145 17.07 2.94 0.18
C GLN A 145 17.06 3.58 -1.22
N PHE A 146 15.98 4.26 -1.57
CA PHE A 146 15.86 4.94 -2.85
C PHE A 146 15.94 6.45 -2.70
N PRO A 147 16.75 7.13 -3.54
CA PRO A 147 16.83 8.58 -3.53
C PRO A 147 15.50 9.20 -4.01
N PRO A 148 15.23 10.48 -3.70
CA PRO A 148 13.96 11.14 -4.03
C PRO A 148 13.54 10.99 -5.49
N GLU A 149 14.51 11.04 -6.44
CA GLU A 149 14.31 11.01 -7.90
C GLU A 149 13.81 9.64 -8.41
N ARG A 150 13.94 8.58 -7.61
CA ARG A 150 13.52 7.21 -7.95
C ARG A 150 12.55 6.60 -6.94
N ARG A 151 12.22 7.32 -5.90
CA ARG A 151 11.39 6.84 -4.78
C ARG A 151 9.94 6.60 -5.20
N GLY A 152 9.41 7.48 -6.06
CA GLY A 152 8.06 7.32 -6.60
C GLY A 152 7.91 6.04 -7.38
N PHE A 153 8.84 5.75 -8.26
CA PHE A 153 8.87 4.48 -9.01
C PHE A 153 9.02 3.28 -8.06
N ALA A 154 9.91 3.33 -7.08
CA ALA A 154 10.16 2.21 -6.17
C ALA A 154 8.91 1.87 -5.32
N ILE A 155 8.28 2.88 -4.71
CA ILE A 155 7.04 2.68 -3.94
C ILE A 155 5.91 2.20 -4.85
N SER A 156 5.79 2.74 -6.06
CA SER A 156 4.80 2.31 -7.04
C SER A 156 5.01 0.88 -7.51
N ALA A 157 6.26 0.46 -7.73
CA ALA A 157 6.59 -0.91 -8.10
C ALA A 157 6.24 -1.91 -6.99
N HIS A 158 6.48 -1.53 -5.73
CA HIS A 158 6.04 -2.32 -4.58
C HIS A 158 4.50 -2.47 -4.53
N ILE A 159 3.76 -1.39 -4.72
CA ILE A 159 2.29 -1.42 -4.75
C ILE A 159 1.77 -2.23 -5.95
N SER A 160 2.34 -2.02 -7.14
CA SER A 160 2.00 -2.80 -8.34
C SER A 160 2.27 -4.29 -8.17
N GLY A 161 3.34 -4.66 -7.43
CA GLY A 161 3.58 -6.04 -7.02
C GLY A 161 2.37 -6.64 -6.30
N GLY A 162 1.80 -5.91 -5.32
CA GLY A 162 0.56 -6.32 -4.63
C GLY A 162 -0.60 -6.52 -5.62
N ASN A 163 -0.78 -5.59 -6.54
CA ASN A 163 -1.86 -5.64 -7.52
C ASN A 163 -1.71 -6.83 -8.49
N VAL A 164 -0.47 -7.24 -8.84
CA VAL A 164 -0.22 -8.50 -9.57
C VAL A 164 -0.80 -9.69 -8.81
N GLY A 165 -0.58 -9.78 -7.51
CA GLY A 165 -1.16 -10.83 -6.67
C GLY A 165 -2.70 -10.85 -6.73
N THR A 166 -3.34 -9.68 -6.68
CA THR A 166 -4.79 -9.52 -6.85
C THR A 166 -5.27 -10.09 -8.18
N VAL A 167 -4.63 -9.69 -9.30
CA VAL A 167 -5.01 -10.12 -10.65
C VAL A 167 -4.81 -11.64 -10.82
N VAL A 168 -3.67 -12.15 -10.42
CA VAL A 168 -3.35 -13.59 -10.54
C VAL A 168 -4.38 -14.44 -9.80
N VAL A 169 -4.72 -14.09 -8.56
CA VAL A 169 -5.68 -14.88 -7.77
C VAL A 169 -7.10 -14.74 -8.28
N ALA A 170 -7.49 -13.58 -8.78
CA ALA A 170 -8.81 -13.43 -9.42
C ALA A 170 -8.98 -14.39 -10.61
N LEU A 171 -7.89 -14.68 -11.34
CA LEU A 171 -7.90 -15.59 -12.49
C LEU A 171 -7.81 -17.07 -12.09
N VAL A 172 -6.90 -17.43 -11.16
CA VAL A 172 -6.60 -18.86 -10.87
C VAL A 172 -7.23 -19.35 -9.58
N GLY A 173 -7.67 -18.47 -8.69
CA GLY A 173 -8.17 -18.81 -7.35
C GLY A 173 -9.35 -19.78 -7.36
N PRO A 174 -10.42 -19.53 -8.15
CA PRO A 174 -11.57 -20.45 -8.24
C PRO A 174 -11.18 -21.84 -8.70
N ALA A 175 -10.31 -21.97 -9.72
CA ALA A 175 -9.84 -23.25 -10.22
C ALA A 175 -8.97 -23.99 -9.19
N LEU A 176 -8.11 -23.28 -8.47
CA LEU A 176 -7.31 -23.83 -7.39
C LEU A 176 -8.20 -24.34 -6.24
N LEU A 177 -9.19 -23.54 -5.84
CA LEU A 177 -10.15 -23.94 -4.80
C LEU A 177 -10.90 -25.24 -5.18
N ALA A 178 -11.33 -25.34 -6.43
CA ALA A 178 -12.00 -26.53 -6.95
C ALA A 178 -11.07 -27.76 -6.98
N ALA A 179 -9.78 -27.56 -7.30
CA ALA A 179 -8.82 -28.64 -7.47
C ALA A 179 -8.29 -29.22 -6.14
N ILE A 180 -7.96 -28.36 -5.16
CA ILE A 180 -7.26 -28.76 -3.92
C ILE A 180 -8.00 -28.36 -2.64
N GLY A 181 -9.19 -27.79 -2.76
CA GLY A 181 -10.01 -27.33 -1.65
C GLY A 181 -9.37 -26.16 -0.88
N TRP A 182 -10.12 -25.58 0.05
CA TRP A 182 -9.67 -24.42 0.82
C TRP A 182 -8.48 -24.71 1.73
N ARG A 183 -8.37 -25.94 2.24
CA ARG A 183 -7.24 -26.37 3.09
C ARG A 183 -5.93 -26.41 2.29
N GLY A 184 -5.95 -27.00 1.10
CA GLY A 184 -4.81 -27.02 0.18
C GLY A 184 -4.41 -25.61 -0.27
N VAL A 185 -5.40 -24.79 -0.61
CA VAL A 185 -5.18 -23.38 -0.99
C VAL A 185 -4.52 -22.58 0.13
N SER A 186 -4.94 -22.78 1.39
CA SER A 186 -4.31 -22.11 2.53
C SER A 186 -2.83 -22.43 2.65
N VAL A 187 -2.43 -23.68 2.42
CA VAL A 187 -1.02 -24.10 2.43
C VAL A 187 -0.25 -23.50 1.24
N VAL A 188 -0.83 -23.58 0.03
CA VAL A 188 -0.19 -23.08 -1.21
C VAL A 188 0.09 -21.58 -1.15
N PHE A 189 -0.77 -20.79 -0.54
CA PHE A 189 -0.54 -19.35 -0.39
C PHE A 189 0.23 -18.99 0.89
N GLY A 190 0.20 -19.83 1.93
CA GLY A 190 0.92 -19.58 3.17
C GLY A 190 2.43 -19.85 3.05
N LEU A 191 2.83 -20.96 2.46
CA LEU A 191 4.25 -21.35 2.37
C LEU A 191 5.12 -20.32 1.62
N PRO A 192 4.75 -19.78 0.45
CA PRO A 192 5.54 -18.76 -0.23
C PRO A 192 5.75 -17.51 0.63
N ALA A 193 4.74 -17.07 1.38
CA ALA A 193 4.87 -15.93 2.29
C ALA A 193 5.93 -16.16 3.36
N ALA A 194 5.95 -17.36 3.97
CA ALA A 194 6.96 -17.73 4.97
C ALA A 194 8.37 -17.78 4.37
N LEU A 195 8.53 -18.37 3.18
CA LEU A 195 9.82 -18.44 2.47
C LEU A 195 10.35 -17.04 2.12
N ILE A 196 9.49 -16.15 1.63
CA ILE A 196 9.86 -14.77 1.30
C ILE A 196 10.23 -14.00 2.56
N ALA A 197 9.55 -14.24 3.68
CA ALA A 197 9.91 -13.63 4.96
C ALA A 197 11.33 -14.01 5.41
N ILE A 198 11.72 -15.28 5.26
CA ILE A 198 13.09 -15.75 5.52
C ILE A 198 14.08 -15.08 4.55
N ALA A 199 13.70 -14.97 3.27
CA ALA A 199 14.51 -14.29 2.26
C ALA A 199 14.74 -12.82 2.60
N ILE A 200 13.72 -12.11 3.08
CA ILE A 200 13.84 -10.71 3.52
C ILE A 200 14.85 -10.60 4.67
N VAL A 201 14.73 -11.41 5.69
CA VAL A 201 15.69 -11.38 6.82
C VAL A 201 17.13 -11.67 6.37
N ARG A 202 17.29 -12.60 5.40
CA ARG A 202 18.61 -13.07 4.96
C ARG A 202 19.32 -12.11 4.01
N TRP A 203 18.56 -11.45 3.12
CA TRP A 203 19.15 -10.68 2.00
C TRP A 203 18.91 -9.17 2.06
N VAL A 204 17.87 -8.70 2.75
CA VAL A 204 17.65 -7.26 2.93
C VAL A 204 18.66 -6.71 3.92
N ARG A 205 19.28 -5.59 3.56
CA ARG A 205 20.21 -4.81 4.40
C ARG A 205 19.64 -3.42 4.55
N GLU A 206 19.81 -2.84 5.71
CA GLU A 206 19.39 -1.46 6.01
C GLU A 206 20.55 -0.70 6.65
N SER A 207 20.65 0.61 6.37
CA SER A 207 21.72 1.46 6.89
C SER A 207 21.60 1.70 8.39
N GLY A 208 20.38 1.66 8.92
CA GLY A 208 20.06 2.06 10.28
C GLY A 208 20.09 3.59 10.51
N VAL A 209 20.32 4.39 9.48
CA VAL A 209 20.36 5.86 9.57
C VAL A 209 19.04 6.43 10.06
N ASP A 210 17.92 6.01 9.46
CA ASP A 210 16.58 6.44 9.87
C ASP A 210 16.29 6.08 11.33
N ARG A 211 16.72 4.89 11.78
CA ARG A 211 16.53 4.43 13.17
C ARG A 211 17.38 5.25 14.15
N ALA A 212 18.64 5.50 13.83
CA ALA A 212 19.51 6.33 14.66
C ALA A 212 18.96 7.77 14.75
N ALA A 213 18.52 8.33 13.63
CA ALA A 213 17.87 9.64 13.60
C ALA A 213 16.54 9.65 14.39
N ALA A 214 15.74 8.56 14.33
CA ALA A 214 14.51 8.45 15.09
C ALA A 214 14.74 8.47 16.61
N ILE A 215 15.80 7.81 17.08
CA ILE A 215 16.20 7.84 18.49
C ILE A 215 16.64 9.24 18.88
N ALA A 216 17.43 9.92 18.03
CA ALA A 216 17.90 11.27 18.26
C ALA A 216 16.79 12.33 18.32
N HIS A 217 15.66 12.12 17.63
CA HIS A 217 14.47 13.00 17.66
C HIS A 217 13.64 12.90 18.96
N GLY A 218 14.02 12.08 19.92
CA GLY A 218 13.34 11.97 21.20
C GLY A 218 12.17 10.98 21.20
N SER A 219 11.06 11.32 21.85
CA SER A 219 9.91 10.43 22.01
C SER A 219 9.09 10.25 20.73
N VAL A 220 8.24 9.20 20.68
CA VAL A 220 7.23 9.05 19.61
C VAL A 220 6.26 10.23 19.59
N GLY A 221 5.92 10.77 20.77
CA GLY A 221 5.07 11.96 20.89
C GLY A 221 5.68 13.18 20.21
N ASP A 222 7.00 13.37 20.31
CA ASP A 222 7.71 14.44 19.62
C ASP A 222 7.70 14.24 18.09
N ALA A 223 7.92 13.01 17.64
CA ALA A 223 7.81 12.66 16.21
C ALA A 223 6.39 12.92 15.68
N VAL A 224 5.35 12.51 16.40
CA VAL A 224 3.94 12.83 16.05
C VAL A 224 3.72 14.33 15.98
N ARG A 225 4.24 15.09 16.94
CA ARG A 225 4.14 16.56 16.97
C ARG A 225 4.84 17.19 15.76
N ILE A 226 6.03 16.71 15.38
CA ILE A 226 6.76 17.18 14.18
C ILE A 226 5.91 16.94 12.93
N VAL A 227 5.40 15.72 12.76
CA VAL A 227 4.57 15.31 11.63
C VAL A 227 3.31 16.18 11.53
N LEU A 228 2.54 16.30 12.64
CA LEU A 228 1.26 17.02 12.65
C LEU A 228 1.39 18.54 12.64
N ARG A 229 2.55 19.11 12.97
CA ARG A 229 2.80 20.55 12.83
C ARG A 229 3.05 20.96 11.38
N ASN A 230 3.50 20.05 10.52
CA ASN A 230 3.76 20.36 9.11
C ASN A 230 2.43 20.47 8.33
N PRO A 231 2.10 21.67 7.78
CA PRO A 231 0.84 21.87 7.09
C PRO A 231 0.74 21.06 5.79
N SER A 232 1.85 20.80 5.10
CA SER A 232 1.89 19.96 3.90
C SER A 232 1.53 18.52 4.24
N ILE A 233 2.07 17.97 5.33
CA ILE A 233 1.76 16.60 5.77
C ILE A 233 0.29 16.46 6.15
N ARG A 234 -0.27 17.44 6.88
CA ARG A 234 -1.71 17.44 7.21
C ARG A 234 -2.58 17.44 5.96
N ARG A 235 -2.20 18.21 4.92
CA ARG A 235 -2.91 18.21 3.64
C ARG A 235 -2.77 16.88 2.90
N ILE A 236 -1.59 16.23 2.93
CA ILE A 236 -1.39 14.89 2.38
C ILE A 236 -2.33 13.87 3.05
N TYR A 237 -2.44 13.90 4.38
CA TYR A 237 -3.37 13.03 5.11
C TYR A 237 -4.83 13.32 4.75
N LEU A 238 -5.23 14.59 4.74
CA LEU A 238 -6.58 15.00 4.37
C LEU A 238 -6.92 14.60 2.93
N ALA A 239 -6.01 14.83 1.98
CA ALA A 239 -6.18 14.41 0.59
C ALA A 239 -6.31 12.89 0.46
N SER A 240 -5.54 12.11 1.24
CA SER A 240 -5.65 10.64 1.25
C SER A 240 -6.97 10.15 1.85
N ILE A 241 -7.48 10.81 2.88
CA ILE A 241 -8.80 10.52 3.48
C ILE A 241 -9.91 10.81 2.46
N LEU A 242 -9.89 11.99 1.86
CA LEU A 242 -10.86 12.38 0.83
C LEU A 242 -10.78 11.47 -0.39
N GLY A 243 -9.57 11.26 -0.94
CA GLY A 243 -9.33 10.35 -2.05
C GLY A 243 -9.69 8.88 -1.77
N GLY A 244 -9.82 8.51 -0.50
CA GLY A 244 -10.37 7.21 -0.10
C GLY A 244 -11.73 6.93 -0.70
N GLY A 245 -12.54 7.97 -0.94
CA GLY A 245 -13.89 7.84 -1.50
C GLY A 245 -13.95 7.33 -2.94
N GLY A 246 -12.90 7.54 -3.74
CA GLY A 246 -12.82 7.04 -5.13
C GLY A 246 -11.62 6.11 -5.36
N ARG A 247 -10.96 5.61 -4.30
CA ARG A 247 -9.77 4.74 -4.46
C ARG A 247 -10.07 3.52 -5.30
N GLY A 248 -9.21 3.26 -6.29
CA GLY A 248 -9.43 2.25 -7.32
C GLY A 248 -9.70 0.85 -6.77
N LEU A 249 -8.76 0.29 -5.98
CA LEU A 249 -8.98 -0.99 -5.31
C LEU A 249 -9.73 -0.81 -3.98
N GLY A 250 -10.78 -1.61 -3.82
CA GLY A 250 -11.59 -1.66 -2.59
C GLY A 250 -12.84 -0.80 -2.63
N VAL A 251 -12.86 0.31 -3.36
CA VAL A 251 -14.03 1.21 -3.43
C VAL A 251 -14.56 1.27 -4.87
N ALA A 252 -13.84 1.94 -5.78
CA ALA A 252 -14.33 2.17 -7.14
C ALA A 252 -14.63 0.86 -7.90
N ASN A 253 -13.76 -0.14 -7.80
CA ASN A 253 -13.96 -1.44 -8.43
C ASN A 253 -15.18 -2.19 -7.87
N LEU A 254 -15.43 -2.12 -6.55
CA LEU A 254 -16.58 -2.76 -5.93
C LEU A 254 -17.90 -2.20 -6.46
N PHE A 255 -18.04 -0.87 -6.39
CA PHE A 255 -19.30 -0.23 -6.81
C PHE A 255 -19.48 -0.24 -8.32
N ALA A 256 -18.40 -0.24 -9.13
CA ALA A 256 -18.48 -0.45 -10.57
C ALA A 256 -19.04 -1.85 -10.89
N LEU A 257 -18.56 -2.89 -10.23
CA LEU A 257 -19.07 -4.25 -10.40
C LEU A 257 -20.57 -4.33 -10.06
N ILE A 258 -20.99 -3.75 -8.93
CA ILE A 258 -22.39 -3.74 -8.49
C ILE A 258 -23.26 -2.97 -9.51
N TYR A 259 -22.80 -1.81 -9.99
CA TYR A 259 -23.54 -1.01 -10.97
C TYR A 259 -23.76 -1.76 -12.29
N LEU A 260 -22.69 -2.34 -12.86
CA LEU A 260 -22.77 -3.11 -14.10
C LEU A 260 -23.69 -4.32 -13.97
N THR A 261 -23.70 -4.99 -12.80
CA THR A 261 -24.45 -6.22 -12.59
C THR A 261 -25.89 -5.94 -12.17
N LYS A 262 -26.10 -5.12 -11.14
CA LYS A 262 -27.39 -4.95 -10.49
C LYS A 262 -28.26 -3.86 -11.10
N VAL A 263 -27.64 -2.77 -11.58
CA VAL A 263 -28.39 -1.64 -12.14
C VAL A 263 -28.53 -1.77 -13.65
N LEU A 264 -27.42 -2.04 -14.36
CA LEU A 264 -27.46 -2.18 -15.81
C LEU A 264 -27.86 -3.57 -16.28
N GLY A 265 -27.82 -4.59 -15.43
CA GLY A 265 -28.19 -5.97 -15.76
C GLY A 265 -27.36 -6.55 -16.91
N LEU A 266 -26.12 -6.15 -17.07
CA LEU A 266 -25.28 -6.63 -18.16
C LEU A 266 -25.03 -8.15 -18.04
N PRO A 267 -24.88 -8.85 -19.19
CA PRO A 267 -24.49 -10.26 -19.17
C PRO A 267 -23.21 -10.48 -18.33
N GLN A 268 -23.18 -11.58 -17.59
CA GLN A 268 -22.06 -11.90 -16.68
C GLN A 268 -20.71 -11.90 -17.39
N SER A 269 -20.64 -12.38 -18.63
CA SER A 269 -19.41 -12.38 -19.44
C SER A 269 -18.92 -10.96 -19.72
N THR A 270 -19.83 -10.05 -20.09
CA THR A 270 -19.52 -8.62 -20.33
C THR A 270 -19.07 -7.94 -19.04
N THR A 271 -19.78 -8.16 -17.93
CA THR A 271 -19.43 -7.62 -16.62
C THR A 271 -18.05 -8.09 -16.17
N ASN A 272 -17.78 -9.39 -16.30
CA ASN A 272 -16.47 -9.95 -15.93
C ASN A 272 -15.33 -9.38 -16.78
N LEU A 273 -15.56 -9.19 -18.08
CA LEU A 273 -14.57 -8.61 -18.98
C LEU A 273 -14.31 -7.12 -18.64
N MET A 274 -15.35 -6.35 -18.38
CA MET A 274 -15.25 -4.94 -17.99
C MET A 274 -14.54 -4.78 -16.63
N TYR A 275 -14.94 -5.57 -15.65
CA TYR A 275 -14.31 -5.58 -14.33
C TYR A 275 -12.85 -6.02 -14.42
N GLY A 276 -12.56 -7.09 -15.15
CA GLY A 276 -11.20 -7.56 -15.39
C GLY A 276 -10.33 -6.50 -16.06
N GLY A 277 -10.86 -5.82 -17.08
CA GLY A 277 -10.19 -4.71 -17.76
C GLY A 277 -9.83 -3.57 -16.80
N LEU A 278 -10.76 -3.20 -15.92
CA LEU A 278 -10.50 -2.18 -14.89
C LEU A 278 -9.38 -2.64 -13.93
N ILE A 279 -9.48 -3.85 -13.40
CA ILE A 279 -8.50 -4.37 -12.41
C ILE A 279 -7.10 -4.53 -13.02
N VAL A 280 -6.98 -4.97 -14.27
CA VAL A 280 -5.67 -5.13 -14.93
C VAL A 280 -4.91 -3.81 -14.97
N LEU A 281 -5.58 -2.66 -15.14
CA LEU A 281 -4.94 -1.34 -15.12
C LEU A 281 -4.32 -0.99 -13.76
N SER A 282 -4.73 -1.64 -12.67
CA SER A 282 -4.13 -1.44 -11.35
C SER A 282 -2.64 -1.85 -11.29
N VAL A 283 -2.16 -2.65 -12.22
CA VAL A 283 -0.75 -3.09 -12.26
C VAL A 283 0.13 -2.05 -12.95
N PRO A 284 -0.08 -1.65 -14.23
CA PRO A 284 0.81 -0.72 -14.91
C PRO A 284 0.65 0.74 -14.45
N MET A 285 -0.55 1.16 -14.06
CA MET A 285 -0.81 2.59 -13.83
C MET A 285 -0.07 3.19 -12.63
N PRO A 286 0.07 2.52 -11.48
CA PRO A 286 0.96 3.01 -10.42
C PRO A 286 2.42 3.18 -10.88
N LEU A 287 2.93 2.25 -11.72
CA LEU A 287 4.30 2.32 -12.26
C LEU A 287 4.49 3.53 -13.15
N VAL A 288 3.55 3.74 -14.09
CA VAL A 288 3.56 4.91 -14.99
C VAL A 288 3.48 6.20 -14.18
N ALA A 289 2.58 6.28 -13.20
CA ALA A 289 2.45 7.45 -12.33
C ALA A 289 3.71 7.67 -11.48
N GLY A 290 4.34 6.60 -10.98
CA GLY A 290 5.59 6.66 -10.24
C GLY A 290 6.72 7.27 -11.06
N TRP A 291 6.93 6.71 -12.25
CA TRP A 291 7.91 7.21 -13.20
C TRP A 291 7.63 8.67 -13.63
N LEU A 292 6.38 9.00 -13.87
CA LEU A 292 5.99 10.37 -14.23
C LEU A 292 6.22 11.33 -13.07
N SER A 293 5.85 10.95 -11.84
CA SER A 293 6.02 11.78 -10.65
C SER A 293 7.48 12.03 -10.30
N ASP A 294 8.38 11.09 -10.63
CA ASP A 294 9.81 11.27 -10.47
C ASP A 294 10.39 12.30 -11.47
N ARG A 295 9.66 12.63 -12.56
CA ARG A 295 10.07 13.57 -13.61
C ARG A 295 9.43 14.93 -13.53
N ILE A 296 8.10 14.99 -13.38
CA ILE A 296 7.35 16.25 -13.40
C ILE A 296 6.96 16.74 -11.99
N GLY A 297 7.32 15.97 -10.95
CA GLY A 297 6.98 16.24 -9.55
C GLY A 297 5.79 15.45 -9.02
N ARG A 298 5.77 15.27 -7.69
CA ARG A 298 4.72 14.50 -7.00
C ARG A 298 3.35 15.15 -7.09
N ARG A 299 3.33 16.46 -6.74
CA ARG A 299 2.09 17.24 -6.67
C ARG A 299 1.31 17.26 -7.98
N PRO A 300 1.88 17.65 -9.14
CA PRO A 300 1.13 17.68 -10.39
C PRO A 300 0.61 16.29 -10.79
N THR A 301 1.39 15.23 -10.55
CA THR A 301 0.99 13.86 -10.83
C THR A 301 -0.21 13.44 -9.97
N ILE A 302 -0.21 13.75 -8.66
CA ILE A 302 -1.31 13.42 -7.75
C ILE A 302 -2.57 14.22 -8.10
N VAL A 303 -2.42 15.53 -8.37
CA VAL A 303 -3.56 16.38 -8.78
C VAL A 303 -4.15 15.87 -10.09
N GLY A 304 -3.29 15.52 -11.06
CA GLY A 304 -3.73 14.92 -12.33
C GLY A 304 -4.46 13.59 -12.15
N ALA A 305 -3.98 12.73 -11.24
CA ALA A 305 -4.65 11.46 -10.91
C ALA A 305 -6.04 11.70 -10.29
N TYR A 306 -6.19 12.63 -9.37
CA TYR A 306 -7.48 12.96 -8.78
C TYR A 306 -8.45 13.59 -9.79
N VAL A 307 -7.99 14.56 -10.60
CA VAL A 307 -8.84 15.19 -11.61
C VAL A 307 -9.25 14.18 -12.69
N GLY A 308 -8.30 13.39 -13.21
CA GLY A 308 -8.58 12.35 -14.19
C GLY A 308 -9.54 11.27 -13.66
N GLY A 309 -9.36 10.85 -12.40
CA GLY A 309 -10.27 9.90 -11.75
C GLY A 309 -11.68 10.47 -11.57
N ALA A 310 -11.81 11.74 -11.15
CA ALA A 310 -13.11 12.41 -11.05
C ALA A 310 -13.83 12.46 -12.41
N ILE A 311 -13.11 12.78 -13.49
CA ILE A 311 -13.63 12.74 -14.86
C ILE A 311 -14.07 11.31 -15.21
N GLY A 312 -13.28 10.30 -14.88
CA GLY A 312 -13.61 8.89 -15.13
C GLY A 312 -14.90 8.47 -14.45
N PHE A 313 -15.11 8.82 -13.17
CA PHE A 313 -16.37 8.56 -12.46
C PHE A 313 -17.55 9.28 -13.09
N ALA A 314 -17.40 10.56 -13.44
CA ALA A 314 -18.45 11.34 -14.06
C ALA A 314 -18.83 10.78 -15.45
N VAL A 315 -17.85 10.45 -16.31
CA VAL A 315 -18.09 9.81 -17.60
C VAL A 315 -18.80 8.48 -17.41
N PHE A 316 -18.28 7.60 -16.56
CA PHE A 316 -18.83 6.26 -16.34
C PHE A 316 -20.32 6.29 -15.97
N ILE A 317 -20.72 7.20 -15.08
CA ILE A 317 -22.10 7.27 -14.62
C ILE A 317 -23.02 8.03 -15.57
N SER A 318 -22.49 8.91 -16.43
CA SER A 318 -23.28 9.75 -17.33
C SER A 318 -23.65 9.07 -18.66
N VAL A 319 -22.96 7.98 -19.03
CA VAL A 319 -23.14 7.34 -20.35
C VAL A 319 -24.30 6.31 -20.40
N GLY A 320 -24.97 6.08 -19.28
CA GLY A 320 -26.06 5.10 -19.18
C GLY A 320 -25.58 3.68 -19.50
N SER A 321 -26.32 2.94 -20.33
CA SER A 321 -26.03 1.54 -20.71
C SER A 321 -25.18 1.39 -21.99
N GLY A 322 -24.70 2.49 -22.55
CA GLY A 322 -23.90 2.47 -23.79
C GLY A 322 -22.52 1.83 -23.56
N LEU A 323 -22.28 0.63 -24.09
CA LEU A 323 -21.06 -0.15 -23.84
C LEU A 323 -19.77 0.62 -24.13
N ALA A 324 -19.71 1.35 -25.26
CA ALA A 324 -18.51 2.14 -25.60
C ALA A 324 -18.21 3.22 -24.56
N GLY A 325 -19.24 3.91 -24.08
CA GLY A 325 -19.12 4.93 -23.04
C GLY A 325 -18.73 4.32 -21.67
N LEU A 326 -19.30 3.17 -21.32
CA LEU A 326 -18.93 2.46 -20.11
C LEU A 326 -17.44 2.03 -20.14
N TRP A 327 -16.97 1.50 -21.28
CA TRP A 327 -15.54 1.18 -21.46
C TRP A 327 -14.65 2.41 -21.35
N LEU A 328 -15.06 3.54 -21.94
CA LEU A 328 -14.32 4.81 -21.83
C LEU A 328 -14.23 5.25 -20.36
N GLY A 329 -15.36 5.27 -19.65
CA GLY A 329 -15.40 5.62 -18.22
C GLY A 329 -14.50 4.71 -17.38
N LEU A 330 -14.59 3.38 -17.54
CA LEU A 330 -13.75 2.40 -16.85
C LEU A 330 -12.27 2.56 -17.20
N ALA A 331 -11.93 2.84 -18.45
CA ALA A 331 -10.56 3.08 -18.87
C ALA A 331 -9.98 4.33 -18.17
N ILE A 332 -10.71 5.45 -18.17
CA ILE A 332 -10.28 6.67 -17.48
C ILE A 332 -10.18 6.42 -15.97
N MET A 333 -11.17 5.77 -15.35
CA MET A 333 -11.10 5.37 -13.95
C MET A 333 -9.85 4.53 -13.66
N GLY A 334 -9.58 3.51 -14.47
CA GLY A 334 -8.45 2.62 -14.30
C GLY A 334 -7.10 3.31 -14.51
N LEU A 335 -7.01 4.28 -15.42
CA LEU A 335 -5.81 5.07 -15.66
C LEU A 335 -5.44 5.94 -14.43
N PHE A 336 -6.41 6.47 -13.71
CA PHE A 336 -6.16 7.50 -12.72
C PHE A 336 -6.42 7.07 -11.27
N SER A 337 -7.47 6.29 -10.98
CA SER A 337 -7.85 5.97 -9.59
C SER A 337 -6.92 4.98 -8.88
N PHE A 338 -6.04 4.28 -9.60
CA PHE A 338 -4.98 3.45 -9.02
C PHE A 338 -3.66 4.18 -8.80
N ALA A 339 -3.52 5.37 -9.39
CA ALA A 339 -2.26 6.10 -9.43
C ALA A 339 -2.00 6.96 -8.18
N GLU A 340 -3.04 7.41 -7.46
CA GLU A 340 -2.94 8.44 -6.41
C GLU A 340 -2.20 7.96 -5.16
N SER A 341 -2.54 6.77 -4.67
CA SER A 341 -2.09 6.30 -3.36
C SER A 341 -0.58 6.10 -3.27
N PRO A 342 0.12 5.44 -4.21
CA PRO A 342 1.58 5.32 -4.14
C PRO A 342 2.29 6.67 -4.25
N GLN A 343 1.72 7.63 -5.00
CA GLN A 343 2.33 8.96 -5.13
C GLN A 343 2.18 9.79 -3.85
N LEU A 344 1.05 9.68 -3.14
CA LEU A 344 0.89 10.28 -1.81
C LEU A 344 1.90 9.73 -0.80
N GLN A 345 2.17 8.42 -0.86
CA GLN A 345 3.15 7.77 0.00
C GLN A 345 4.58 8.23 -0.33
N ALA A 346 4.92 8.37 -1.61
CA ALA A 346 6.20 8.92 -2.04
C ALA A 346 6.37 10.38 -1.59
N LEU A 347 5.34 11.22 -1.82
CA LEU A 347 5.35 12.60 -1.37
C LEU A 347 5.46 12.71 0.15
N LEU A 348 4.79 11.85 0.90
CA LEU A 348 4.90 11.80 2.36
C LEU A 348 6.35 11.49 2.77
N ALA A 349 6.99 10.50 2.14
CA ALA A 349 8.38 10.15 2.42
C ALA A 349 9.36 11.29 2.11
N ASP A 350 9.06 12.08 1.07
CA ASP A 350 9.88 13.25 0.68
C ASP A 350 9.64 14.45 1.60
N ALA A 351 8.41 14.61 2.13
CA ALA A 351 8.02 15.75 2.96
C ALA A 351 8.41 15.63 4.44
N VAL A 352 8.79 14.44 4.90
CA VAL A 352 9.15 14.22 6.31
C VAL A 352 10.65 14.15 6.52
N PRO A 353 11.18 14.72 7.63
CA PRO A 353 12.59 14.56 8.00
C PRO A 353 12.97 13.08 8.22
N THR A 354 14.24 12.77 7.98
CA THR A 354 14.84 11.49 8.35
C THR A 354 14.61 11.22 9.84
N GLY A 355 14.23 10.00 10.20
CA GLY A 355 13.94 9.59 11.58
C GLY A 355 12.48 9.73 12.03
N VAL A 356 11.61 10.45 11.29
CA VAL A 356 10.17 10.48 11.60
C VAL A 356 9.30 9.82 10.52
N ARG A 357 9.92 9.23 9.49
CA ARG A 357 9.22 8.56 8.38
C ARG A 357 8.31 7.44 8.84
N ASP A 358 8.78 6.55 9.71
CA ASP A 358 7.98 5.44 10.21
C ASP A 358 6.76 5.91 11.00
N THR A 359 6.93 6.97 11.81
CA THR A 359 5.81 7.61 12.51
C THR A 359 4.82 8.22 11.53
N ALA A 360 5.31 8.88 10.48
CA ALA A 360 4.45 9.45 9.45
C ALA A 360 3.68 8.37 8.67
N PHE A 361 4.33 7.28 8.28
CA PHE A 361 3.66 6.16 7.63
C PHE A 361 2.68 5.45 8.55
N ALA A 362 3.02 5.22 9.83
CA ALA A 362 2.10 4.63 10.79
C ALA A 362 0.82 5.47 10.92
N LEU A 363 0.95 6.79 11.07
CA LEU A 363 -0.19 7.71 11.10
C LEU A 363 -0.96 7.73 9.77
N TYR A 364 -0.25 7.74 8.63
CA TYR A 364 -0.87 7.72 7.30
C TYR A 364 -1.78 6.49 7.13
N PHE A 365 -1.26 5.31 7.40
CA PHE A 365 -2.03 4.09 7.22
C PHE A 365 -3.16 3.95 8.24
N THR A 366 -2.95 4.39 9.48
CA THR A 366 -4.00 4.41 10.50
C THR A 366 -5.14 5.38 10.12
N LEU A 367 -4.82 6.60 9.72
CA LEU A 367 -5.82 7.61 9.41
C LEU A 367 -6.43 7.41 8.02
N ALA A 368 -5.60 7.27 6.98
CA ALA A 368 -6.07 7.20 5.60
C ALA A 368 -6.84 5.91 5.30
N PHE A 369 -6.36 4.77 5.81
CA PHE A 369 -7.06 3.49 5.63
C PHE A 369 -8.14 3.27 6.66
N GLY A 370 -7.93 3.66 7.94
CA GLY A 370 -8.94 3.55 8.99
C GLY A 370 -10.16 4.42 8.69
N ILE A 371 -9.97 5.71 8.48
CA ILE A 371 -11.07 6.63 8.13
C ILE A 371 -11.53 6.41 6.70
N GLY A 372 -10.61 6.09 5.77
CA GLY A 372 -10.92 5.80 4.37
C GLY A 372 -11.89 4.62 4.19
N SER A 373 -11.89 3.64 5.08
CA SER A 373 -12.86 2.53 5.05
C SER A 373 -14.30 2.98 5.34
N MET A 374 -14.50 4.12 6.01
CA MET A 374 -15.83 4.68 6.29
C MET A 374 -16.56 5.13 5.02
N TRP A 375 -15.82 5.44 3.93
CA TRP A 375 -16.46 5.76 2.65
C TRP A 375 -17.33 4.62 2.14
N THR A 376 -16.83 3.38 2.18
CA THR A 376 -17.59 2.21 1.73
C THR A 376 -18.86 2.02 2.56
N ALA A 377 -18.76 2.18 3.89
CA ALA A 377 -19.93 2.11 4.78
C ALA A 377 -20.91 3.27 4.51
N GLY A 378 -20.41 4.49 4.31
CA GLY A 378 -21.25 5.65 3.99
C GLY A 378 -21.99 5.47 2.65
N TYR A 379 -21.31 4.91 1.64
CA TYR A 379 -21.95 4.59 0.36
C TYR A 379 -23.00 3.49 0.48
N GLY A 380 -22.73 2.47 1.31
CA GLY A 380 -23.74 1.45 1.64
C GLY A 380 -25.00 2.06 2.23
N LEU A 381 -24.87 2.99 3.20
CA LEU A 381 -26.00 3.68 3.81
C LEU A 381 -26.81 4.53 2.80
N VAL A 382 -26.15 5.13 1.80
CA VAL A 382 -26.85 5.85 0.73
C VAL A 382 -27.68 4.87 -0.11
N ILE A 383 -27.07 3.73 -0.50
CA ILE A 383 -27.74 2.71 -1.31
C ILE A 383 -28.93 2.09 -0.54
N ASP A 384 -28.74 1.79 0.73
CA ASP A 384 -29.81 1.20 1.57
C ASP A 384 -31.03 2.13 1.71
N ARG A 385 -30.80 3.46 1.73
CA ARG A 385 -31.91 4.44 1.89
C ARG A 385 -32.70 4.68 0.61
N VAL A 386 -32.05 4.65 -0.55
CA VAL A 386 -32.67 5.05 -1.82
C VAL A 386 -32.75 3.94 -2.87
N GLY A 387 -32.24 2.75 -2.56
CA GLY A 387 -32.16 1.60 -3.45
C GLY A 387 -30.94 1.66 -4.40
N GLU A 388 -30.58 0.51 -4.97
CA GLU A 388 -29.39 0.36 -5.82
C GLU A 388 -29.46 1.24 -7.08
N ALA A 389 -30.61 1.28 -7.74
CA ALA A 389 -30.79 2.01 -9.01
C ALA A 389 -30.58 3.52 -8.86
N ALA A 390 -31.03 4.13 -7.77
CA ALA A 390 -30.86 5.54 -7.50
C ALA A 390 -29.57 5.83 -6.71
N GLY A 391 -29.20 4.95 -5.80
CA GLY A 391 -28.06 5.12 -4.89
C GLY A 391 -26.71 5.02 -5.58
N LEU A 392 -26.53 4.06 -6.50
CA LEU A 392 -25.24 3.88 -7.18
C LEU A 392 -24.82 5.10 -8.03
N PRO A 393 -25.70 5.73 -8.83
CA PRO A 393 -25.37 6.99 -9.48
C PRO A 393 -24.93 8.09 -8.50
N ILE A 394 -25.61 8.23 -7.36
CA ILE A 394 -25.23 9.19 -6.31
C ILE A 394 -23.84 8.86 -5.77
N VAL A 395 -23.54 7.59 -5.51
CA VAL A 395 -22.23 7.13 -5.03
C VAL A 395 -21.12 7.51 -6.01
N PHE A 396 -21.30 7.32 -7.32
CA PHE A 396 -20.28 7.71 -8.31
C PHE A 396 -20.07 9.23 -8.36
N TRP A 397 -21.12 10.03 -8.22
CA TRP A 397 -20.98 11.47 -8.09
C TRP A 397 -20.29 11.89 -6.81
N LEU A 398 -20.52 11.19 -5.68
CA LEU A 398 -19.79 11.40 -4.43
C LEU A 398 -18.32 11.01 -4.56
N MET A 399 -17.99 9.93 -5.29
CA MET A 399 -16.61 9.57 -5.63
C MET A 399 -15.92 10.68 -6.42
N ALA A 400 -16.59 11.20 -7.46
CA ALA A 400 -16.07 12.32 -8.26
C ALA A 400 -15.83 13.55 -7.38
N ALA A 401 -16.80 13.91 -6.55
CA ALA A 401 -16.70 15.05 -5.62
C ALA A 401 -15.57 14.87 -4.60
N SER A 402 -15.38 13.66 -4.06
CA SER A 402 -14.30 13.35 -3.12
C SER A 402 -12.92 13.52 -3.77
N PHE A 403 -12.78 13.12 -5.03
CA PHE A 403 -11.54 13.28 -5.79
C PHE A 403 -11.27 14.76 -6.14
N VAL A 404 -12.31 15.52 -6.52
CA VAL A 404 -12.17 16.97 -6.73
C VAL A 404 -11.72 17.65 -5.43
N ALA A 405 -12.34 17.33 -4.29
CA ALA A 405 -11.96 17.86 -2.99
C ALA A 405 -10.51 17.50 -2.63
N ALA A 406 -10.09 16.25 -2.90
CA ALA A 406 -8.71 15.81 -2.69
C ALA A 406 -7.72 16.59 -3.60
N ALA A 407 -8.08 16.82 -4.87
CA ALA A 407 -7.28 17.62 -5.80
C ALA A 407 -7.09 19.05 -5.31
N VAL A 408 -8.16 19.70 -4.83
CA VAL A 408 -8.12 21.07 -4.26
C VAL A 408 -7.19 21.13 -3.04
N VAL A 409 -7.31 20.17 -2.13
CA VAL A 409 -6.42 20.08 -0.97
C VAL A 409 -4.97 19.90 -1.38
N MET A 410 -4.71 19.02 -2.38
CA MET A 410 -3.37 18.75 -2.89
C MET A 410 -2.79 19.94 -3.65
N ALA A 411 -3.58 20.74 -4.33
CA ALA A 411 -3.11 21.94 -5.00
C ALA A 411 -2.46 22.95 -4.04
N GLY A 412 -2.85 22.93 -2.77
CA GLY A 412 -2.25 23.75 -1.71
C GLY A 412 -1.00 23.16 -1.04
N VAL A 413 -0.57 21.94 -1.39
CA VAL A 413 0.67 21.35 -0.86
C VAL A 413 1.87 21.97 -1.56
N ARG A 414 2.91 22.33 -0.81
CA ARG A 414 4.18 22.76 -1.41
C ARG A 414 4.90 21.53 -1.93
N ASP A 415 5.26 21.53 -3.21
CA ASP A 415 6.13 20.49 -3.75
C ASP A 415 7.49 20.57 -3.06
N VAL A 416 8.04 19.45 -2.65
CA VAL A 416 9.44 19.39 -2.24
C VAL A 416 10.25 19.62 -3.51
N ALA A 417 11.22 20.53 -3.48
CA ALA A 417 11.95 20.94 -4.67
C ALA A 417 12.39 19.74 -5.50
N HIS A 418 11.77 19.59 -6.66
CA HIS A 418 12.11 18.55 -7.62
C HIS A 418 13.38 18.98 -8.34
N VAL A 419 14.49 18.28 -8.11
CA VAL A 419 15.69 18.39 -8.94
C VAL A 419 15.49 17.38 -10.07
N PRO A 420 15.33 17.83 -11.34
CA PRO A 420 15.16 16.92 -12.47
C PRO A 420 16.38 15.97 -12.55
N ALA A 421 16.12 14.69 -12.81
CA ALA A 421 17.18 13.69 -12.97
C ALA A 421 18.21 14.05 -14.05
N ASP A 422 17.78 14.82 -15.04
CA ASP A 422 18.61 15.28 -16.17
C ASP A 422 19.55 16.46 -15.79
N SER A 423 19.43 17.03 -14.59
CA SER A 423 20.29 18.13 -14.10
C SER A 423 21.46 17.64 -13.26
N MET A 424 21.59 16.35 -13.02
CA MET A 424 22.79 15.79 -12.40
C MET A 424 23.83 15.50 -13.47
N GLU A 425 24.91 16.27 -13.48
CA GLU A 425 26.11 15.93 -14.25
C GLU A 425 26.55 14.50 -13.87
N PRO A 426 26.98 13.68 -14.85
CA PRO A 426 27.51 12.38 -14.54
C PRO A 426 28.67 12.57 -13.56
N VAL A 427 28.56 11.94 -12.38
CA VAL A 427 29.68 11.84 -11.46
C VAL A 427 30.77 11.14 -12.24
N GLU A 428 31.74 11.92 -12.74
CA GLU A 428 32.96 11.39 -13.33
C GLU A 428 33.57 10.41 -12.32
N SER A 429 33.72 9.19 -12.76
CA SER A 429 34.41 8.12 -12.03
C SER A 429 35.82 8.58 -11.66
N LEU A 430 36.02 8.93 -10.39
CA LEU A 430 37.32 8.97 -9.75
C LEU A 430 37.59 7.65 -9.03
#